data_8f974cb859a4d83fd33f2cd54ec5bfc3
#
_entry.id   8f974cb859a4d83fd33f2cd54ec5bfc3
#
_cell.length_a   1.000
_cell.length_b   1.000
_cell.length_c   1.000
_cell.angle_alpha   90.00
_cell.angle_beta   90.00
_cell.angle_gamma   90.00
#
_symmetry.space_group_name_H-M   'P 1'
#
loop_
_entity.id
_entity.type
_entity.pdbx_description
1 polymer ?
#
loop_
_entity_poly.entity_id
_entity_poly.type
_entity_poly.pdbx_seq_one_letter_code
_entity_poly.pdbx_strand_id
1 'polypeptide(L)'
;MDKNLLKYLAFVKTVDTGSFTKVADSLNYAQSSISKMIADLEKEWGISLLQRNKKGVCLTSSGKQILPYVRKIVSDFEEIQQKVNEINGIQSGTVRIGTFSSVAINWLPDVFARFQKDYPGIDYEMLLGDYEEVEKWIDEGRVDCGFLRLPAGGAFDVISLKKDEYKAVLPVDHPLAEKKLLDYEDLNDQSFLLLEHGGKTEVSELLEKNHAHPNIRFTTWEDYAIMSMVERGLGVGVLPDMILRRIPYQIAIRSFRNPYFREIGLVMKDRTKLTPATRKFIEYLTINERLERL
;
A
#
# COMPACT_ATOMS: atom_id res chain seq x y z
N MET A 1 12.63 -27.06 10.67
CA MET A 1 12.45 -25.73 11.30
C MET A 1 12.39 -25.94 12.80
N ASP A 2 13.05 -25.08 13.58
CA ASP A 2 13.01 -25.09 15.05
C ASP A 2 11.56 -24.98 15.54
N LYS A 3 11.20 -25.71 16.64
CA LYS A 3 9.83 -25.73 17.15
C LYS A 3 9.35 -24.36 17.64
N ASN A 4 10.26 -23.54 18.17
CA ASN A 4 9.93 -22.21 18.64
C ASN A 4 9.68 -21.24 17.49
N LEU A 5 10.51 -21.31 16.45
CA LEU A 5 10.32 -20.50 15.27
C LEU A 5 8.98 -20.78 14.57
N LEU A 6 8.55 -22.05 14.54
CA LEU A 6 7.23 -22.41 14.01
C LEU A 6 6.09 -21.80 14.82
N LYS A 7 6.20 -21.74 16.16
CA LYS A 7 5.22 -21.05 17.03
C LYS A 7 5.17 -19.54 16.73
N TYR A 8 6.33 -18.91 16.52
CA TYR A 8 6.42 -17.49 16.18
C TYR A 8 5.77 -17.20 14.84
N LEU A 9 6.08 -18.01 13.82
CA LEU A 9 5.45 -17.90 12.49
C LEU A 9 3.93 -18.10 12.57
N ALA A 10 3.46 -19.10 13.32
CA ALA A 10 2.03 -19.35 13.52
C ALA A 10 1.35 -18.16 14.21
N PHE A 11 1.98 -17.54 15.20
CA PHE A 11 1.47 -16.36 15.87
C PHE A 11 1.36 -15.17 14.91
N VAL A 12 2.44 -14.81 14.21
CA VAL A 12 2.47 -13.68 13.24
C VAL A 12 1.39 -13.87 12.16
N LYS A 13 1.37 -15.06 11.51
CA LYS A 13 0.36 -15.34 10.45
C LYS A 13 -1.07 -15.33 11.00
N THR A 14 -1.30 -15.74 12.25
CA THR A 14 -2.65 -15.69 12.87
C THR A 14 -3.09 -14.24 13.08
N VAL A 15 -2.19 -13.36 13.47
CA VAL A 15 -2.47 -11.92 13.58
C VAL A 15 -2.81 -11.34 12.21
N ASP A 16 -2.03 -11.66 11.18
CA ASP A 16 -2.19 -11.10 9.83
C ASP A 16 -3.48 -11.55 9.15
N THR A 17 -3.87 -12.81 9.36
CA THR A 17 -5.06 -13.38 8.71
C THR A 17 -6.33 -13.28 9.55
N GLY A 18 -6.20 -13.01 10.86
CA GLY A 18 -7.30 -13.06 11.82
C GLY A 18 -7.93 -14.45 12.00
N SER A 19 -7.30 -15.55 11.50
CA SER A 19 -7.90 -16.88 11.40
C SER A 19 -6.90 -18.01 11.58
N PHE A 20 -7.13 -18.86 12.58
CA PHE A 20 -6.36 -20.10 12.77
C PHE A 20 -6.49 -21.08 11.59
N THR A 21 -7.68 -21.14 10.97
CA THR A 21 -7.93 -22.04 9.84
C THR A 21 -7.12 -21.64 8.62
N LYS A 22 -7.13 -20.37 8.24
CA LYS A 22 -6.32 -19.87 7.12
C LYS A 22 -4.82 -20.12 7.33
N VAL A 23 -4.33 -19.97 8.56
CA VAL A 23 -2.93 -20.27 8.88
C VAL A 23 -2.64 -21.76 8.80
N ALA A 24 -3.55 -22.61 9.28
CA ALA A 24 -3.42 -24.06 9.19
C ALA A 24 -3.29 -24.52 7.74
N ASP A 25 -4.17 -24.01 6.86
CA ASP A 25 -4.13 -24.31 5.43
C ASP A 25 -2.79 -23.84 4.80
N SER A 26 -2.35 -22.61 5.13
CA SER A 26 -1.10 -22.05 4.57
C SER A 26 0.17 -22.75 5.02
N LEU A 27 0.16 -23.36 6.20
CA LEU A 27 1.31 -24.07 6.77
C LEU A 27 1.22 -25.59 6.66
N ASN A 28 0.16 -26.14 6.05
CA ASN A 28 -0.13 -27.57 5.96
C ASN A 28 -0.22 -28.26 7.34
N TYR A 29 -0.92 -27.63 8.29
CA TYR A 29 -1.18 -28.15 9.61
C TYR A 29 -2.69 -28.28 9.89
N ALA A 30 -3.06 -29.08 10.88
CA ALA A 30 -4.42 -29.02 11.41
C ALA A 30 -4.64 -27.73 12.21
N GLN A 31 -5.85 -27.15 12.17
CA GLN A 31 -6.21 -25.94 12.92
C GLN A 31 -5.95 -26.09 14.44
N SER A 32 -6.22 -27.29 15.01
CA SER A 32 -5.92 -27.60 16.40
C SER A 32 -4.43 -27.51 16.73
N SER A 33 -3.55 -27.87 15.78
CA SER A 33 -2.10 -27.77 15.96
C SER A 33 -1.65 -26.31 16.03
N ILE A 34 -2.15 -25.45 15.14
CA ILE A 34 -1.86 -24.01 15.17
C ILE A 34 -2.34 -23.38 16.48
N SER A 35 -3.57 -23.68 16.88
CA SER A 35 -4.13 -23.20 18.15
C SER A 35 -3.29 -23.66 19.36
N LYS A 36 -2.82 -24.91 19.36
CA LYS A 36 -1.95 -25.45 20.39
C LYS A 36 -0.58 -24.78 20.43
N MET A 37 0.04 -24.55 19.26
CA MET A 37 1.34 -23.87 19.18
C MET A 37 1.30 -22.49 19.83
N ILE A 38 0.23 -21.73 19.61
CA ILE A 38 0.06 -20.40 20.21
C ILE A 38 -0.24 -20.51 21.70
N ALA A 39 -1.11 -21.45 22.11
CA ALA A 39 -1.38 -21.68 23.53
C ALA A 39 -0.12 -22.12 24.30
N ASP A 40 0.73 -22.95 23.69
CA ASP A 40 2.00 -23.36 24.27
C ASP A 40 2.96 -22.16 24.42
N LEU A 41 2.98 -21.24 23.45
CA LEU A 41 3.75 -20.01 23.49
C LEU A 41 3.27 -19.06 24.60
N GLU A 42 1.96 -18.85 24.71
CA GLU A 42 1.34 -18.05 25.76
C GLU A 42 1.64 -18.63 27.15
N LYS A 43 1.59 -19.95 27.30
CA LYS A 43 1.94 -20.65 28.53
C LYS A 43 3.42 -20.50 28.89
N GLU A 44 4.30 -20.63 27.91
CA GLU A 44 5.75 -20.50 28.07
C GLU A 44 6.14 -19.08 28.56
N TRP A 45 5.48 -18.06 28.00
CA TRP A 45 5.76 -16.67 28.36
C TRP A 45 4.92 -16.14 29.53
N GLY A 46 3.91 -16.89 29.97
CA GLY A 46 3.02 -16.49 31.05
C GLY A 46 2.11 -15.31 30.73
N ILE A 47 1.88 -15.03 29.46
CA ILE A 47 1.04 -13.92 28.98
C ILE A 47 0.11 -14.36 27.86
N SER A 48 -1.09 -13.80 27.81
CA SER A 48 -1.98 -14.00 26.66
C SER A 48 -1.61 -13.04 25.54
N LEU A 49 -1.45 -13.57 24.32
CA LEU A 49 -1.11 -12.82 23.12
C LEU A 49 -2.33 -12.53 22.26
N LEU A 50 -3.27 -13.47 22.20
CA LEU A 50 -4.46 -13.40 21.38
C LEU A 50 -5.73 -13.50 22.23
N GLN A 51 -6.79 -12.87 21.74
CA GLN A 51 -8.15 -13.00 22.27
C GLN A 51 -9.14 -13.20 21.12
N ARG A 52 -10.24 -13.91 21.40
CA ARG A 52 -11.33 -14.12 20.45
C ARG A 52 -12.42 -13.09 20.67
N ASN A 53 -12.92 -12.52 19.59
CA ASN A 53 -14.10 -11.66 19.61
C ASN A 53 -15.08 -12.05 18.48
N LYS A 54 -16.20 -11.33 18.36
CA LYS A 54 -17.22 -11.58 17.34
C LYS A 54 -16.70 -11.40 15.90
N LYS A 55 -15.57 -10.70 15.72
CA LYS A 55 -14.94 -10.44 14.41
C LYS A 55 -13.78 -11.39 14.10
N GLY A 56 -13.45 -12.33 15.01
CA GLY A 56 -12.36 -13.29 14.84
C GLY A 56 -11.30 -13.21 15.93
N VAL A 57 -10.04 -13.42 15.56
CA VAL A 57 -8.88 -13.38 16.45
C VAL A 57 -8.23 -12.00 16.42
N CYS A 58 -7.96 -11.44 17.59
CA CYS A 58 -7.27 -10.16 17.70
C CYS A 58 -6.21 -10.18 18.82
N LEU A 59 -5.28 -9.25 18.76
CA LEU A 59 -4.21 -9.10 19.76
C LEU A 59 -4.75 -8.59 21.10
N THR A 60 -4.16 -9.12 22.18
CA THR A 60 -4.24 -8.49 23.51
C THR A 60 -3.31 -7.28 23.60
N SER A 61 -3.34 -6.54 24.71
CA SER A 61 -2.38 -5.47 24.98
C SER A 61 -0.94 -5.99 25.01
N SER A 62 -0.71 -7.14 25.64
CA SER A 62 0.60 -7.81 25.68
C SER A 62 1.01 -8.29 24.27
N GLY A 63 0.06 -8.85 23.51
CA GLY A 63 0.29 -9.28 22.13
C GLY A 63 0.76 -8.15 21.23
N LYS A 64 0.15 -6.96 21.35
CA LYS A 64 0.57 -5.75 20.60
C LYS A 64 2.01 -5.32 20.90
N GLN A 65 2.42 -5.42 22.15
CA GLN A 65 3.78 -5.05 22.58
C GLN A 65 4.83 -6.07 22.10
N ILE A 66 4.49 -7.34 22.07
CA ILE A 66 5.41 -8.43 21.71
C ILE A 66 5.50 -8.65 20.19
N LEU A 67 4.42 -8.40 19.45
CA LEU A 67 4.34 -8.65 18.01
C LEU A 67 5.53 -8.09 17.19
N PRO A 68 6.00 -6.83 17.39
CA PRO A 68 7.13 -6.30 16.61
C PRO A 68 8.41 -7.12 16.78
N TYR A 69 8.68 -7.61 17.99
CA TYR A 69 9.87 -8.43 18.28
C TYR A 69 9.77 -9.81 17.63
N VAL A 70 8.59 -10.43 17.68
CA VAL A 70 8.36 -11.74 17.04
C VAL A 70 8.42 -11.64 15.52
N ARG A 71 7.86 -10.57 14.92
CA ARG A 71 7.99 -10.29 13.49
C ARG A 71 9.44 -10.16 13.07
N LYS A 72 10.24 -9.43 13.88
CA LYS A 72 11.67 -9.28 13.61
C LYS A 72 12.39 -10.63 13.60
N ILE A 73 12.13 -11.50 14.57
CA ILE A 73 12.75 -12.85 14.61
C ILE A 73 12.37 -13.64 13.36
N VAL A 74 11.09 -13.62 12.95
CA VAL A 74 10.63 -14.32 11.75
C VAL A 74 11.30 -13.75 10.50
N SER A 75 11.38 -12.43 10.37
CA SER A 75 12.05 -11.74 9.26
C SER A 75 13.56 -12.05 9.21
N ASP A 76 14.25 -11.97 10.34
CA ASP A 76 15.71 -12.29 10.42
C ASP A 76 15.98 -13.75 10.00
N PHE A 77 15.07 -14.67 10.34
CA PHE A 77 15.20 -16.07 9.90
C PHE A 77 14.96 -16.23 8.40
N GLU A 78 13.97 -15.57 7.83
CA GLU A 78 13.72 -15.56 6.39
C GLU A 78 14.92 -14.97 5.63
N GLU A 79 15.55 -13.92 6.16
CA GLU A 79 16.78 -13.35 5.60
C GLU A 79 17.95 -14.35 5.58
N ILE A 80 18.13 -15.12 6.67
CA ILE A 80 19.13 -16.19 6.71
C ILE A 80 18.86 -17.22 5.62
N GLN A 81 17.61 -17.67 5.44
CA GLN A 81 17.29 -18.65 4.42
C GLN A 81 17.54 -18.12 3.00
N GLN A 82 17.18 -16.85 2.75
CA GLN A 82 17.47 -16.20 1.48
C GLN A 82 18.98 -16.08 1.25
N LYS A 83 19.75 -15.75 2.28
CA LYS A 83 21.22 -15.65 2.16
C LYS A 83 21.88 -17.00 1.87
N VAL A 84 21.38 -18.06 2.49
CA VAL A 84 21.80 -19.44 2.18
C VAL A 84 21.47 -19.80 0.74
N ASN A 85 20.26 -19.46 0.26
CA ASN A 85 19.86 -19.68 -1.12
C ASN A 85 20.73 -18.90 -2.11
N GLU A 86 21.06 -17.64 -1.82
CA GLU A 86 21.98 -16.83 -2.64
C GLU A 86 23.37 -17.48 -2.75
N ILE A 87 23.94 -17.94 -1.62
CA ILE A 87 25.23 -18.64 -1.59
C ILE A 87 25.19 -19.90 -2.46
N ASN A 88 24.06 -20.58 -2.49
CA ASN A 88 23.82 -21.74 -3.32
C ASN A 88 23.45 -21.42 -4.79
N GLY A 89 23.47 -20.12 -5.18
CA GLY A 89 23.10 -19.67 -6.52
C GLY A 89 21.58 -19.64 -6.78
N ILE A 90 20.77 -19.83 -5.76
CA ILE A 90 19.30 -19.80 -5.86
C ILE A 90 18.82 -18.38 -5.51
N GLN A 91 18.29 -17.67 -6.50
CA GLN A 91 17.67 -16.36 -6.32
C GLN A 91 16.19 -16.56 -5.98
N SER A 92 15.87 -16.64 -4.70
CA SER A 92 14.50 -16.84 -4.21
C SER A 92 14.22 -15.98 -2.99
N GLY A 93 12.95 -15.73 -2.70
CA GLY A 93 12.51 -14.99 -1.54
C GLY A 93 11.14 -14.34 -1.79
N THR A 94 10.64 -13.61 -0.81
CA THR A 94 9.39 -12.87 -0.92
C THR A 94 9.64 -11.39 -0.67
N VAL A 95 9.07 -10.53 -1.51
CA VAL A 95 9.04 -9.07 -1.33
C VAL A 95 7.65 -8.69 -0.85
N ARG A 96 7.54 -8.14 0.36
CA ARG A 96 6.27 -7.67 0.94
C ARG A 96 6.16 -6.16 0.74
N ILE A 97 5.11 -5.73 0.07
CA ILE A 97 4.94 -4.34 -0.38
C ILE A 97 3.61 -3.80 0.14
N GLY A 98 3.66 -2.67 0.83
CA GLY A 98 2.48 -1.85 1.11
C GLY A 98 2.27 -0.82 0.00
N THR A 99 1.04 -0.61 -0.45
CA THR A 99 0.77 0.33 -1.54
C THR A 99 -0.68 0.81 -1.55
N PHE A 100 -0.98 1.77 -2.42
CA PHE A 100 -2.33 2.29 -2.66
C PHE A 100 -2.75 2.11 -4.12
N SER A 101 -4.05 2.27 -4.40
CA SER A 101 -4.71 1.84 -5.64
C SER A 101 -4.00 2.28 -6.92
N SER A 102 -3.64 3.56 -7.08
CA SER A 102 -3.08 4.05 -8.34
C SER A 102 -1.71 3.45 -8.67
N VAL A 103 -0.86 3.20 -7.67
CA VAL A 103 0.44 2.53 -7.82
C VAL A 103 0.25 1.05 -8.10
N ALA A 104 -0.65 0.39 -7.33
CA ALA A 104 -0.93 -1.04 -7.48
C ALA A 104 -1.47 -1.41 -8.86
N ILE A 105 -2.30 -0.54 -9.44
CA ILE A 105 -3.01 -0.82 -10.71
C ILE A 105 -2.17 -0.41 -11.92
N ASN A 106 -1.54 0.77 -11.88
CA ASN A 106 -1.00 1.39 -13.09
C ASN A 106 0.54 1.44 -13.15
N TRP A 107 1.23 1.02 -12.11
CA TRP A 107 2.70 1.07 -12.10
C TRP A 107 3.33 -0.27 -11.72
N LEU A 108 3.01 -0.85 -10.57
CA LEU A 108 3.61 -2.09 -10.09
C LEU A 108 3.46 -3.29 -11.03
N PRO A 109 2.34 -3.50 -11.74
CA PRO A 109 2.21 -4.65 -12.65
C PRO A 109 3.28 -4.67 -13.75
N ASP A 110 3.62 -3.50 -14.32
CA ASP A 110 4.65 -3.41 -15.36
C ASP A 110 6.06 -3.64 -14.78
N VAL A 111 6.29 -3.21 -13.53
CA VAL A 111 7.53 -3.49 -12.80
C VAL A 111 7.67 -4.98 -12.50
N PHE A 112 6.62 -5.60 -11.95
CA PHE A 112 6.60 -7.03 -11.64
C PHE A 112 6.79 -7.90 -12.87
N ALA A 113 6.09 -7.59 -13.97
CA ALA A 113 6.21 -8.35 -15.22
C ALA A 113 7.64 -8.35 -15.78
N ARG A 114 8.37 -7.27 -15.61
CA ARG A 114 9.79 -7.17 -16.01
C ARG A 114 10.72 -7.85 -15.01
N PHE A 115 10.55 -7.55 -13.72
CA PHE A 115 11.40 -8.09 -12.66
C PHE A 115 11.30 -9.62 -12.55
N GLN A 116 10.10 -10.20 -12.74
CA GLN A 116 9.89 -11.64 -12.68
C GLN A 116 10.63 -12.41 -13.77
N LYS A 117 10.90 -11.79 -14.93
CA LYS A 117 11.70 -12.40 -15.99
C LYS A 117 13.15 -12.59 -15.57
N ASP A 118 13.70 -11.60 -14.84
CA ASP A 118 15.09 -11.62 -14.39
C ASP A 118 15.27 -12.40 -13.09
N TYR A 119 14.21 -12.44 -12.25
CA TYR A 119 14.21 -13.07 -10.93
C TYR A 119 12.98 -13.97 -10.72
N PRO A 120 12.84 -15.09 -11.47
CA PRO A 120 11.63 -15.93 -11.47
C PRO A 120 11.38 -16.65 -10.13
N GLY A 121 12.38 -16.74 -9.25
CA GLY A 121 12.25 -17.37 -7.93
C GLY A 121 11.87 -16.40 -6.81
N ILE A 122 11.58 -15.12 -7.11
CA ILE A 122 11.15 -14.14 -6.12
C ILE A 122 9.64 -13.97 -6.20
N ASP A 123 8.97 -14.22 -5.08
CA ASP A 123 7.52 -14.04 -4.91
C ASP A 123 7.18 -12.65 -4.38
N TYR A 124 5.92 -12.24 -4.51
CA TYR A 124 5.42 -10.96 -4.04
C TYR A 124 4.20 -11.13 -3.15
N GLU A 125 4.15 -10.34 -2.09
CA GLU A 125 2.96 -10.14 -1.28
C GLU A 125 2.65 -8.64 -1.26
N MET A 126 1.50 -8.25 -1.81
CA MET A 126 1.09 -6.86 -1.90
C MET A 126 -0.11 -6.60 -1.00
N LEU A 127 0.03 -5.63 -0.10
CA LEU A 127 -1.04 -5.15 0.76
C LEU A 127 -1.52 -3.79 0.26
N LEU A 128 -2.83 -3.65 0.10
CA LEU A 128 -3.49 -2.42 -0.35
C LEU A 128 -4.12 -1.71 0.84
N GLY A 129 -3.83 -0.42 0.99
CA GLY A 129 -4.36 0.42 2.06
C GLY A 129 -4.18 1.91 1.79
N ASP A 130 -4.58 2.72 2.75
CA ASP A 130 -4.26 4.15 2.76
C ASP A 130 -2.82 4.41 3.27
N TYR A 131 -2.41 5.68 3.27
CA TYR A 131 -1.06 6.04 3.68
C TYR A 131 -0.76 5.72 5.14
N GLU A 132 -1.73 5.92 6.04
CA GLU A 132 -1.57 5.65 7.47
C GLU A 132 -1.45 4.14 7.72
N GLU A 133 -2.24 3.33 7.02
CA GLU A 133 -2.15 1.88 7.07
C GLU A 133 -0.80 1.38 6.56
N VAL A 134 -0.33 1.91 5.43
CA VAL A 134 0.97 1.54 4.85
C VAL A 134 2.12 1.94 5.77
N GLU A 135 2.13 3.15 6.33
CA GLU A 135 3.12 3.58 7.33
C GLU A 135 3.15 2.65 8.53
N LYS A 136 1.97 2.29 9.05
CA LYS A 136 1.84 1.36 10.17
C LYS A 136 2.37 -0.02 9.83
N TRP A 137 2.08 -0.55 8.63
CA TRP A 137 2.60 -1.86 8.21
C TRP A 137 4.12 -1.87 8.08
N ILE A 138 4.73 -0.77 7.61
CA ILE A 138 6.18 -0.61 7.58
C ILE A 138 6.74 -0.59 9.00
N ASP A 139 6.16 0.19 9.90
CA ASP A 139 6.63 0.30 11.28
C ASP A 139 6.51 -1.02 12.05
N GLU A 140 5.41 -1.74 11.86
CA GLU A 140 5.18 -3.06 12.45
C GLU A 140 6.00 -4.19 11.79
N GLY A 141 6.71 -3.94 10.68
CA GLY A 141 7.43 -4.95 9.90
C GLY A 141 6.49 -5.98 9.23
N ARG A 142 5.26 -5.58 8.94
CA ARG A 142 4.31 -6.39 8.18
C ARG A 142 4.62 -6.39 6.69
N VAL A 143 5.19 -5.28 6.19
CA VAL A 143 5.75 -5.16 4.85
C VAL A 143 7.21 -4.73 4.94
N ASP A 144 7.98 -5.08 3.92
CA ASP A 144 9.41 -4.75 3.82
C ASP A 144 9.62 -3.30 3.39
N CYS A 145 8.73 -2.82 2.52
CA CYS A 145 8.71 -1.46 2.01
C CYS A 145 7.29 -1.07 1.61
N GLY A 146 7.05 0.22 1.39
CA GLY A 146 5.75 0.71 0.97
C GLY A 146 5.83 1.95 0.11
N PHE A 147 4.82 2.16 -0.71
CA PHE A 147 4.65 3.39 -1.49
C PHE A 147 3.78 4.36 -0.71
N LEU A 148 4.23 5.60 -0.59
CA LEU A 148 3.55 6.67 0.13
C LEU A 148 3.64 7.99 -0.63
N ARG A 149 2.71 8.90 -0.32
CA ARG A 149 2.90 10.32 -0.60
C ARG A 149 3.99 10.88 0.32
N LEU A 150 4.87 11.70 -0.23
CA LEU A 150 5.88 12.41 0.54
C LEU A 150 5.42 13.82 0.94
N PRO A 151 5.85 14.34 2.12
CA PRO A 151 6.71 13.66 3.10
C PRO A 151 5.96 12.58 3.89
N ALA A 152 6.63 11.47 4.21
CA ALA A 152 6.10 10.44 5.11
C ALA A 152 6.15 10.91 6.57
N GLY A 153 5.20 10.43 7.38
CA GLY A 153 5.04 10.92 8.76
C GLY A 153 6.05 10.37 9.77
N GLY A 154 6.69 9.23 9.48
CA GLY A 154 7.58 8.52 10.40
C GLY A 154 9.08 8.77 10.15
N ALA A 155 9.92 8.20 11.02
CA ALA A 155 11.37 8.16 10.84
C ALA A 155 11.74 6.97 9.94
N PHE A 156 11.60 7.16 8.63
CA PHE A 156 11.81 6.15 7.61
C PHE A 156 12.94 6.52 6.65
N ASP A 157 13.57 5.51 6.07
CA ASP A 157 14.38 5.69 4.88
C ASP A 157 13.47 5.86 3.65
N VAL A 158 13.71 6.90 2.88
CA VAL A 158 12.85 7.32 1.77
C VAL A 158 13.63 7.39 0.47
N ILE A 159 13.03 6.90 -0.60
CA ILE A 159 13.49 7.07 -1.98
C ILE A 159 12.37 7.80 -2.74
N SER A 160 12.61 9.05 -3.13
CA SER A 160 11.68 9.79 -4.00
C SER A 160 11.68 9.16 -5.38
N LEU A 161 10.50 8.85 -5.89
CA LEU A 161 10.35 8.13 -7.15
C LEU A 161 9.68 8.98 -8.23
N LYS A 162 8.46 9.46 -8.00
CA LYS A 162 7.64 10.04 -9.06
C LYS A 162 6.77 11.19 -8.58
N LYS A 163 6.61 12.21 -9.45
CA LYS A 163 5.57 13.24 -9.29
C LYS A 163 4.34 12.83 -10.09
N ASP A 164 3.18 12.97 -9.48
CA ASP A 164 1.89 12.60 -10.05
C ASP A 164 0.95 13.81 -9.97
N GLU A 165 0.50 14.28 -11.15
CA GLU A 165 -0.30 15.49 -11.30
C GLU A 165 -1.76 15.20 -10.94
N TYR A 166 -2.41 16.13 -10.24
CA TYR A 166 -3.87 16.10 -10.06
C TYR A 166 -4.57 16.80 -11.21
N LYS A 167 -5.56 16.12 -11.81
CA LYS A 167 -6.35 16.57 -12.94
C LYS A 167 -7.83 16.61 -12.63
N ALA A 168 -8.53 17.55 -13.22
CA ALA A 168 -9.97 17.57 -13.18
C ALA A 168 -10.57 16.46 -14.05
N VAL A 169 -11.59 15.79 -13.55
CA VAL A 169 -12.42 14.80 -14.24
C VAL A 169 -13.84 15.33 -14.35
N LEU A 170 -14.39 15.31 -15.56
CA LEU A 170 -15.61 15.98 -15.93
C LEU A 170 -16.48 15.05 -16.79
N PRO A 171 -17.81 15.16 -16.76
CA PRO A 171 -18.65 14.59 -17.82
C PRO A 171 -18.20 15.09 -19.20
N VAL A 172 -18.30 14.26 -20.23
CA VAL A 172 -17.81 14.61 -21.58
C VAL A 172 -18.55 15.79 -22.19
N ASP A 173 -19.80 16.01 -21.81
CA ASP A 173 -20.69 17.09 -22.27
C ASP A 173 -20.68 18.32 -21.33
N HIS A 174 -19.84 18.31 -20.28
CA HIS A 174 -19.75 19.42 -19.33
C HIS A 174 -19.14 20.66 -20.01
N PRO A 175 -19.65 21.89 -19.78
CA PRO A 175 -19.09 23.11 -20.40
C PRO A 175 -17.59 23.30 -20.17
N LEU A 176 -17.09 22.93 -18.98
CA LEU A 176 -15.67 22.99 -18.68
C LEU A 176 -14.82 22.00 -19.48
N ALA A 177 -15.43 20.97 -20.06
CA ALA A 177 -14.69 20.01 -20.91
C ALA A 177 -14.24 20.62 -22.25
N GLU A 178 -14.78 21.73 -22.67
CA GLU A 178 -14.35 22.47 -23.86
C GLU A 178 -13.03 23.25 -23.62
N LYS A 179 -12.71 23.58 -22.36
CA LYS A 179 -11.50 24.28 -22.00
C LYS A 179 -10.29 23.36 -22.14
N LYS A 180 -9.17 23.87 -22.66
CA LYS A 180 -7.89 23.13 -22.72
C LYS A 180 -7.22 23.01 -21.34
N LEU A 181 -7.31 24.06 -20.54
CA LEU A 181 -6.79 24.14 -19.17
C LEU A 181 -7.87 24.78 -18.30
N LEU A 182 -7.95 24.31 -17.07
CA LEU A 182 -8.83 24.86 -16.06
C LEU A 182 -8.05 25.75 -15.07
N ASP A 183 -8.74 26.72 -14.52
CA ASP A 183 -8.32 27.41 -13.33
C ASP A 183 -9.08 26.79 -12.13
N TYR A 184 -8.55 26.86 -10.92
CA TYR A 184 -9.23 26.24 -9.76
C TYR A 184 -10.56 26.89 -9.44
N GLU A 185 -10.70 28.17 -9.76
CA GLU A 185 -11.95 28.94 -9.64
C GLU A 185 -13.07 28.39 -10.54
N ASP A 186 -12.74 27.69 -11.62
CA ASP A 186 -13.71 27.01 -12.48
C ASP A 186 -14.49 25.92 -11.74
N LEU A 187 -13.94 25.43 -10.65
CA LEU A 187 -14.60 24.42 -9.79
C LEU A 187 -15.62 25.03 -8.83
N ASN A 188 -15.57 26.37 -8.62
CA ASN A 188 -16.50 27.05 -7.72
C ASN A 188 -17.96 26.80 -8.17
N ASP A 189 -18.81 26.57 -7.19
CA ASP A 189 -20.24 26.28 -7.38
C ASP A 189 -20.56 25.01 -8.17
N GLN A 190 -19.55 24.27 -8.68
CA GLN A 190 -19.77 22.99 -9.34
C GLN A 190 -20.20 21.93 -8.32
N SER A 191 -21.11 21.03 -8.74
CA SER A 191 -21.37 19.79 -8.00
C SER A 191 -20.10 18.96 -7.95
N PHE A 192 -19.54 18.74 -6.77
CA PHE A 192 -18.21 18.14 -6.61
C PHE A 192 -18.25 16.80 -5.89
N LEU A 193 -17.47 15.87 -6.42
CA LEU A 193 -17.25 14.53 -5.88
C LEU A 193 -15.87 14.51 -5.23
N LEU A 194 -15.84 14.55 -3.90
CA LEU A 194 -14.60 14.65 -3.14
C LEU A 194 -14.00 13.26 -2.88
N LEU A 195 -12.73 13.10 -3.29
CA LEU A 195 -11.93 11.94 -2.90
C LEU A 195 -11.33 12.18 -1.52
N GLU A 196 -11.88 11.53 -0.50
CA GLU A 196 -11.43 11.71 0.89
C GLU A 196 -11.65 10.44 1.72
N HIS A 197 -10.68 10.13 2.59
CA HIS A 197 -10.76 9.07 3.59
C HIS A 197 -10.29 9.61 4.95
N GLY A 198 -11.17 9.54 5.97
CA GLY A 198 -10.78 9.76 7.37
C GLY A 198 -10.33 11.16 7.79
N GLY A 199 -10.45 12.18 6.91
CA GLY A 199 -10.00 13.54 7.21
C GLY A 199 -9.53 14.29 5.96
N LYS A 200 -8.74 15.36 6.13
CA LYS A 200 -8.20 16.14 5.00
C LYS A 200 -7.26 15.28 4.16
N THR A 201 -7.53 15.24 2.86
CA THR A 201 -6.71 14.58 1.85
C THR A 201 -6.05 15.58 0.92
N GLU A 202 -5.25 15.05 -0.02
CA GLU A 202 -4.60 15.90 -1.01
C GLU A 202 -5.56 16.74 -1.84
N VAL A 203 -6.77 16.25 -2.11
CA VAL A 203 -7.78 17.00 -2.86
C VAL A 203 -8.33 18.15 -2.01
N SER A 204 -8.60 17.91 -0.73
CA SER A 204 -9.01 18.96 0.21
C SER A 204 -7.91 20.01 0.39
N GLU A 205 -6.64 19.58 0.53
CA GLU A 205 -5.47 20.49 0.60
C GLU A 205 -5.31 21.30 -0.70
N LEU A 206 -5.49 20.66 -1.86
CA LEU A 206 -5.44 21.32 -3.17
C LEU A 206 -6.49 22.41 -3.28
N LEU A 207 -7.74 22.11 -2.91
CA LEU A 207 -8.85 23.07 -2.95
C LEU A 207 -8.59 24.26 -2.00
N GLU A 208 -8.20 23.99 -0.76
CA GLU A 208 -7.88 25.04 0.22
C GLU A 208 -6.73 25.93 -0.25
N LYS A 209 -5.63 25.35 -0.71
CA LYS A 209 -4.44 26.08 -1.17
C LYS A 209 -4.71 26.99 -2.35
N ASN A 210 -5.64 26.61 -3.19
CA ASN A 210 -6.00 27.36 -4.40
C ASN A 210 -7.31 28.15 -4.26
N HIS A 211 -7.83 28.27 -3.03
CA HIS A 211 -9.05 29.03 -2.71
C HIS A 211 -10.27 28.62 -3.56
N ALA A 212 -10.36 27.32 -3.91
CA ALA A 212 -11.48 26.78 -4.65
C ALA A 212 -12.58 26.29 -3.68
N HIS A 213 -13.82 26.65 -3.97
CA HIS A 213 -14.98 26.39 -3.12
C HIS A 213 -16.09 25.69 -3.89
N PRO A 214 -15.89 24.42 -4.33
CA PRO A 214 -16.93 23.66 -5.00
C PRO A 214 -18.03 23.24 -4.04
N ASN A 215 -19.21 22.93 -4.59
CA ASN A 215 -20.32 22.39 -3.83
C ASN A 215 -20.15 20.89 -3.63
N ILE A 216 -19.58 20.45 -2.50
CA ILE A 216 -19.34 19.03 -2.22
C ILE A 216 -20.69 18.32 -2.02
N ARG A 217 -21.01 17.40 -2.95
CA ARG A 217 -22.26 16.63 -2.97
C ARG A 217 -22.06 15.19 -2.49
N PHE A 218 -20.88 14.62 -2.77
CA PHE A 218 -20.52 13.26 -2.41
C PHE A 218 -19.08 13.22 -1.93
N THR A 219 -18.81 12.36 -0.96
CA THR A 219 -17.45 12.06 -0.48
C THR A 219 -17.26 10.55 -0.54
N THR A 220 -16.16 10.11 -1.12
CA THR A 220 -15.74 8.70 -1.17
C THR A 220 -14.23 8.61 -1.23
N TRP A 221 -13.67 7.47 -0.83
CA TRP A 221 -12.23 7.20 -0.90
C TRP A 221 -11.85 6.32 -2.11
N GLU A 222 -12.83 6.02 -2.98
CA GLU A 222 -12.64 5.11 -4.10
C GLU A 222 -12.60 5.90 -5.43
N ASP A 223 -11.44 5.94 -6.07
CA ASP A 223 -11.21 6.66 -7.33
C ASP A 223 -12.18 6.23 -8.44
N TYR A 224 -12.41 4.92 -8.57
CA TYR A 224 -13.29 4.38 -9.62
C TYR A 224 -14.76 4.72 -9.39
N ALA A 225 -15.17 4.86 -8.13
CA ALA A 225 -16.54 5.33 -7.81
C ALA A 225 -16.72 6.79 -8.27
N ILE A 226 -15.72 7.65 -8.05
CA ILE A 226 -15.76 9.02 -8.57
C ILE A 226 -15.86 9.02 -10.09
N MET A 227 -15.01 8.29 -10.80
CA MET A 227 -15.04 8.24 -12.27
C MET A 227 -16.39 7.74 -12.79
N SER A 228 -16.97 6.72 -12.16
CA SER A 228 -18.29 6.20 -12.52
C SER A 228 -19.41 7.22 -12.30
N MET A 229 -19.36 8.00 -11.22
CA MET A 229 -20.33 9.05 -10.93
C MET A 229 -20.18 10.25 -11.89
N VAL A 230 -18.94 10.63 -12.20
CA VAL A 230 -18.64 11.68 -13.20
C VAL A 230 -19.20 11.30 -14.58
N GLU A 231 -19.00 10.07 -15.03
CA GLU A 231 -19.54 9.58 -16.31
C GLU A 231 -21.07 9.73 -16.39
N ARG A 232 -21.76 9.63 -15.26
CA ARG A 232 -23.21 9.79 -15.16
C ARG A 232 -23.71 11.23 -14.92
N GLY A 233 -22.78 12.20 -14.97
CA GLY A 233 -23.13 13.61 -14.82
C GLY A 233 -23.50 14.04 -13.39
N LEU A 234 -23.13 13.26 -12.35
CA LEU A 234 -23.43 13.59 -10.96
C LEU A 234 -22.59 14.74 -10.40
N GLY A 235 -21.52 15.09 -11.09
CA GLY A 235 -20.63 16.18 -10.71
C GLY A 235 -19.27 16.08 -11.37
N VAL A 236 -18.38 16.92 -10.92
CA VAL A 236 -16.96 16.96 -11.33
C VAL A 236 -16.08 16.49 -10.17
N GLY A 237 -14.85 16.05 -10.46
CA GLY A 237 -13.91 15.64 -9.43
C GLY A 237 -12.49 16.01 -9.78
N VAL A 238 -11.58 15.73 -8.85
CA VAL A 238 -10.12 15.87 -9.07
C VAL A 238 -9.46 14.57 -8.64
N LEU A 239 -8.70 13.97 -9.56
CA LEU A 239 -8.01 12.69 -9.36
C LEU A 239 -6.55 12.78 -9.84
N PRO A 240 -5.64 11.97 -9.27
CA PRO A 240 -4.25 11.91 -9.74
C PRO A 240 -4.15 11.27 -11.15
N ASP A 241 -3.23 11.78 -11.98
CA ASP A 241 -3.03 11.32 -13.37
C ASP A 241 -2.76 9.82 -13.46
N MET A 242 -2.04 9.28 -12.50
CA MET A 242 -1.66 7.86 -12.52
C MET A 242 -2.88 6.94 -12.57
N ILE A 243 -3.97 7.24 -11.83
CA ILE A 243 -5.18 6.41 -11.85
C ILE A 243 -5.99 6.60 -13.13
N LEU A 244 -5.77 7.70 -13.85
CA LEU A 244 -6.52 8.06 -15.06
C LEU A 244 -5.96 7.45 -16.36
N ARG A 245 -4.85 6.69 -16.30
CA ARG A 245 -4.15 6.24 -17.52
C ARG A 245 -4.86 5.14 -18.31
N ARG A 246 -5.58 4.25 -17.65
CA ARG A 246 -6.25 3.10 -18.30
C ARG A 246 -7.65 2.92 -17.71
N ILE A 247 -8.51 3.89 -17.93
CA ILE A 247 -9.85 3.91 -17.37
C ILE A 247 -10.88 3.40 -18.38
N PRO A 248 -11.91 2.63 -17.91
CA PRO A 248 -13.02 2.18 -18.75
C PRO A 248 -14.17 3.18 -18.84
N TYR A 249 -14.00 4.41 -18.32
CA TYR A 249 -15.05 5.42 -18.23
C TYR A 249 -14.93 6.49 -19.29
N GLN A 250 -16.07 6.93 -19.83
CA GLN A 250 -16.15 8.04 -20.78
C GLN A 250 -16.24 9.36 -20.02
N ILE A 251 -15.11 9.92 -19.67
CA ILE A 251 -14.96 11.17 -18.94
C ILE A 251 -13.96 12.08 -19.65
N ALA A 252 -14.13 13.39 -19.51
CA ALA A 252 -13.15 14.37 -19.98
C ALA A 252 -12.13 14.64 -18.86
N ILE A 253 -10.84 14.61 -19.21
CA ILE A 253 -9.73 14.87 -18.28
C ILE A 253 -9.09 16.19 -18.68
N ARG A 254 -8.88 17.09 -17.72
CA ARG A 254 -8.26 18.41 -17.96
C ARG A 254 -7.21 18.72 -16.90
N SER A 255 -6.06 19.22 -17.35
CA SER A 255 -5.04 19.76 -16.45
C SER A 255 -5.41 21.17 -15.99
N PHE A 256 -4.91 21.54 -14.81
CA PHE A 256 -4.98 22.91 -14.33
C PHE A 256 -3.85 23.76 -14.89
N ARG A 257 -4.08 25.07 -15.08
CA ARG A 257 -3.06 26.04 -15.51
C ARG A 257 -1.88 26.08 -14.53
N ASN A 258 -2.18 25.99 -13.25
CA ASN A 258 -1.20 25.87 -12.16
C ASN A 258 -1.30 24.45 -11.60
N PRO A 259 -0.55 23.48 -12.13
CA PRO A 259 -0.71 22.07 -11.75
C PRO A 259 -0.29 21.82 -10.29
N TYR A 260 -1.05 20.98 -9.61
CA TYR A 260 -0.72 20.46 -8.28
C TYR A 260 -0.23 19.03 -8.40
N PHE A 261 0.83 18.71 -7.67
CA PHE A 261 1.45 17.38 -7.71
C PHE A 261 1.52 16.78 -6.32
N ARG A 262 1.31 15.47 -6.23
CA ARG A 262 1.82 14.67 -5.13
C ARG A 262 3.17 14.07 -5.52
N GLU A 263 4.03 13.90 -4.56
CA GLU A 263 5.29 13.17 -4.74
C GLU A 263 5.12 11.78 -4.15
N ILE A 264 5.38 10.75 -4.95
CA ILE A 264 5.33 9.35 -4.52
C ILE A 264 6.74 8.88 -4.22
N GLY A 265 6.94 8.33 -3.04
CA GLY A 265 8.18 7.71 -2.61
C GLY A 265 8.02 6.27 -2.22
N LEU A 266 9.11 5.53 -2.30
CA LEU A 266 9.27 4.23 -1.65
C LEU A 266 9.87 4.45 -0.26
N VAL A 267 9.21 3.88 0.72
CA VAL A 267 9.51 4.08 2.15
C VAL A 267 9.79 2.74 2.80
N MET A 268 10.77 2.70 3.67
CA MET A 268 11.15 1.51 4.42
C MET A 268 11.67 1.90 5.80
N LYS A 269 11.60 0.98 6.76
CA LYS A 269 12.00 1.27 8.14
C LYS A 269 13.52 1.49 8.29
N ASP A 270 14.31 0.67 7.60
CA ASP A 270 15.77 0.71 7.65
C ASP A 270 16.33 0.00 6.40
N ARG A 271 16.89 0.78 5.49
CA ARG A 271 17.44 0.27 4.22
C ARG A 271 18.54 -0.76 4.40
N THR A 272 19.26 -0.71 5.51
CA THR A 272 20.37 -1.64 5.79
C THR A 272 19.90 -3.03 6.19
N LYS A 273 18.65 -3.15 6.64
CA LYS A 273 18.02 -4.39 7.15
C LYS A 273 17.05 -5.05 6.17
N LEU A 274 17.05 -4.61 4.92
CA LEU A 274 16.21 -5.23 3.89
C LEU A 274 16.70 -6.61 3.51
N THR A 275 15.73 -7.52 3.24
CA THR A 275 16.06 -8.84 2.71
C THR A 275 16.78 -8.72 1.35
N PRO A 276 17.58 -9.71 0.95
CA PRO A 276 18.23 -9.71 -0.36
C PRO A 276 17.25 -9.54 -1.53
N ALA A 277 16.08 -10.21 -1.47
CA ALA A 277 15.04 -10.10 -2.49
C ALA A 277 14.47 -8.68 -2.58
N THR A 278 14.13 -8.08 -1.43
CA THR A 278 13.61 -6.70 -1.37
C THR A 278 14.65 -5.70 -1.84
N ARG A 279 15.92 -5.88 -1.50
CA ARG A 279 17.03 -5.02 -1.96
C ARG A 279 17.15 -5.05 -3.48
N LYS A 280 17.12 -6.24 -4.09
CA LYS A 280 17.12 -6.39 -5.55
C LYS A 280 15.92 -5.71 -6.21
N PHE A 281 14.74 -5.88 -5.63
CA PHE A 281 13.52 -5.24 -6.14
C PHE A 281 13.64 -3.71 -6.12
N ILE A 282 14.14 -3.14 -5.03
CA ILE A 282 14.34 -1.68 -4.90
C ILE A 282 15.39 -1.16 -5.88
N GLU A 283 16.50 -1.87 -6.04
CA GLU A 283 17.52 -1.52 -7.04
C GLU A 283 16.94 -1.51 -8.44
N TYR A 284 16.18 -2.55 -8.79
CA TYR A 284 15.53 -2.68 -10.08
C TYR A 284 14.52 -1.55 -10.34
N LEU A 285 13.65 -1.26 -9.37
CA LEU A 285 12.69 -0.17 -9.43
C LEU A 285 13.39 1.19 -9.66
N THR A 286 14.45 1.45 -8.90
CA THR A 286 15.18 2.72 -8.94
C THR A 286 15.92 2.93 -10.27
N ILE A 287 16.49 1.88 -10.84
CA ILE A 287 17.18 1.94 -12.15
C ILE A 287 16.16 2.22 -13.26
N ASN A 288 15.04 1.52 -13.28
CA ASN A 288 14.02 1.70 -14.31
C ASN A 288 13.38 3.10 -14.27
N GLU A 289 13.12 3.64 -13.08
CA GLU A 289 12.61 5.01 -12.94
C GLU A 289 13.62 6.08 -13.43
N ARG A 290 14.92 5.83 -13.32
CA ARG A 290 15.93 6.72 -13.86
C ARG A 290 15.97 6.68 -15.40
N LEU A 291 15.77 5.50 -15.99
CA LEU A 291 15.74 5.32 -17.44
C LEU A 291 14.47 5.91 -18.07
N GLU A 292 13.34 5.90 -17.38
CA GLU A 292 12.09 6.52 -17.86
C GLU A 292 12.09 8.06 -17.75
N ARG A 293 13.07 8.65 -17.05
CA ARG A 293 13.25 10.11 -16.94
C ARG A 293 14.23 10.70 -17.97
N LEU A 294 14.95 9.84 -18.71
CA LEU A 294 15.86 10.22 -19.80
C LEU A 294 15.16 10.12 -21.16
#